data_c960f51421b71d6cfd3d9da3ce9274d8
#
_entry.id   c960f51421b71d6cfd3d9da3ce9274d8
#
_cell.length_a   1.000
_cell.length_b   1.000
_cell.length_c   1.000
_cell.angle_alpha   90.00
_cell.angle_beta   90.00
_cell.angle_gamma   90.00
#
_symmetry.space_group_name_H-M   'P 1'
#
loop_
_entity.id
_entity.type
_entity.pdbx_description
1 polymer ?
#
loop_
_entity_poly.entity_id
_entity_poly.type
_entity_poly.pdbx_seq_one_letter_code
_entity_poly.pdbx_strand_id
1 'polypeptide(L)'
;KYDLWSRYVPEERGVLVAYASIHGNTAKAALELADMLRAQGLTVEAMDLARRDWAEAVAGAFRFSGLVLAAASYDAGVFPPMAQLLARLKSKGFRDRTVGLMENGTWGPTALRAMLAELEGMKGLNILEPKITIRSAATGADREKMGELAQAMAAAI
;
A
#
# COMPACT_ATOMS: atom_id res chain seq x y z
N LYS A 1 17.23 -1.52 18.39
CA LYS A 1 16.15 -2.14 17.60
C LYS A 1 14.81 -2.10 18.31
N TYR A 2 14.79 -2.56 19.54
CA TYR A 2 13.59 -2.52 20.34
C TYR A 2 13.07 -1.09 20.49
N ASP A 3 13.99 -0.14 20.68
CA ASP A 3 13.63 1.27 20.81
C ASP A 3 13.05 1.85 19.53
N LEU A 4 13.52 1.39 18.38
CA LEU A 4 12.97 1.83 17.09
C LEU A 4 11.50 1.45 16.98
N TRP A 5 11.16 0.24 17.41
CA TRP A 5 9.80 -0.24 17.42
C TRP A 5 8.91 0.62 18.30
N SER A 6 9.33 0.82 19.55
CA SER A 6 8.52 1.54 20.52
C SER A 6 8.34 3.01 20.16
N ARG A 7 9.22 3.56 19.34
CA ARG A 7 9.13 4.96 18.90
C ARG A 7 8.59 5.13 17.49
N TYR A 8 8.15 4.03 16.89
CA TYR A 8 7.59 4.06 15.54
C TYR A 8 8.55 4.61 14.48
N VAL A 9 9.84 4.42 14.69
CA VAL A 9 10.85 4.79 13.71
C VAL A 9 11.11 3.60 12.80
N PRO A 10 11.07 3.77 11.46
CA PRO A 10 11.31 2.64 10.56
C PRO A 10 12.75 2.14 10.69
N GLU A 11 12.93 0.83 10.61
CA GLU A 11 14.23 0.20 10.69
C GLU A 11 14.99 0.27 9.38
N GLU A 12 14.27 0.41 8.27
CA GLU A 12 14.85 0.20 6.96
C GLU A 12 14.22 1.14 5.93
N ARG A 13 15.08 1.70 5.07
CA ARG A 13 14.59 2.49 3.94
C ARG A 13 14.11 1.52 2.86
N GLY A 14 12.84 1.34 2.78
CA GLY A 14 12.25 0.44 1.81
C GLY A 14 10.74 0.54 1.81
N VAL A 15 10.10 -0.36 1.11
CA VAL A 15 8.65 -0.31 0.91
C VAL A 15 8.04 -1.70 1.09
N LEU A 16 6.98 -1.77 1.87
CA LEU A 16 6.09 -2.92 1.84
C LEU A 16 4.99 -2.63 0.83
N VAL A 17 4.81 -3.52 -0.13
CA VAL A 17 3.67 -3.46 -1.04
C VAL A 17 2.68 -4.53 -0.59
N ALA A 18 1.62 -4.10 0.09
CA ALA A 18 0.58 -5.00 0.59
C ALA A 18 -0.62 -4.94 -0.35
N TYR A 19 -1.05 -6.08 -0.85
CA TYR A 19 -2.13 -6.09 -1.81
C TYR A 19 -3.17 -7.16 -1.49
N ALA A 20 -4.41 -6.87 -1.88
CA ALA A 20 -5.55 -7.80 -1.74
C ALA A 20 -6.32 -7.79 -3.04
N SER A 21 -6.34 -8.94 -3.71
CA SER A 21 -6.89 -9.07 -5.06
C SER A 21 -7.95 -10.15 -5.09
N ILE A 22 -9.04 -9.90 -5.80
CA ILE A 22 -10.09 -10.89 -5.99
C ILE A 22 -9.80 -11.74 -7.23
N HIS A 23 -9.47 -11.10 -8.35
CA HIS A 23 -9.30 -11.77 -9.64
C HIS A 23 -7.91 -11.70 -10.24
N GLY A 24 -6.92 -11.32 -9.46
CA GLY A 24 -5.53 -11.32 -9.93
C GLY A 24 -5.03 -10.05 -10.60
N ASN A 25 -5.90 -9.19 -11.10
CA ASN A 25 -5.45 -7.97 -11.77
C ASN A 25 -4.80 -6.97 -10.81
N THR A 26 -5.34 -6.86 -9.60
CA THR A 26 -4.72 -6.02 -8.57
C THR A 26 -3.36 -6.56 -8.17
N ALA A 27 -3.25 -7.87 -8.01
CA ALA A 27 -1.99 -8.52 -7.67
C ALA A 27 -0.95 -8.27 -8.76
N LYS A 28 -1.33 -8.43 -10.02
CA LYS A 28 -0.42 -8.19 -11.13
C LYS A 28 0.09 -6.76 -11.16
N ALA A 29 -0.82 -5.79 -11.00
CA ALA A 29 -0.44 -4.38 -10.98
C ALA A 29 0.43 -4.05 -9.77
N ALA A 30 0.13 -4.61 -8.60
CA ALA A 30 0.93 -4.40 -7.40
C ALA A 30 2.35 -4.94 -7.58
N LEU A 31 2.50 -6.11 -8.20
CA LEU A 31 3.81 -6.68 -8.45
C LEU A 31 4.60 -5.89 -9.49
N GLU A 32 3.93 -5.35 -10.51
CA GLU A 32 4.57 -4.45 -11.46
C GLU A 32 5.07 -3.18 -10.75
N LEU A 33 4.26 -2.62 -9.87
CA LEU A 33 4.67 -1.44 -9.10
C LEU A 33 5.85 -1.78 -8.18
N ALA A 34 5.85 -2.95 -7.56
CA ALA A 34 6.96 -3.40 -6.74
C ALA A 34 8.27 -3.45 -7.56
N ASP A 35 8.20 -3.93 -8.80
CA ASP A 35 9.36 -3.95 -9.67
C ASP A 35 9.83 -2.53 -10.04
N MET A 36 8.90 -1.63 -10.26
CA MET A 36 9.24 -0.22 -10.53
C MET A 36 9.92 0.42 -9.32
N LEU A 37 9.47 0.10 -8.12
CA LEU A 37 10.11 0.58 -6.89
C LEU A 37 11.52 0.02 -6.73
N ARG A 38 11.72 -1.25 -7.05
CA ARG A 38 13.05 -1.85 -7.03
C ARG A 38 13.98 -1.19 -8.04
N ALA A 39 13.44 -0.81 -9.19
CA ALA A 39 14.20 -0.09 -10.22
C ALA A 39 14.65 1.28 -9.73
N GLN A 40 14.00 1.85 -8.73
CA GLN A 40 14.42 3.10 -8.08
C GLN A 40 15.50 2.85 -7.02
N GLY A 41 15.94 1.63 -6.84
CA GLY A 41 16.97 1.29 -5.87
C GLY A 41 16.45 1.02 -4.47
N LEU A 42 15.15 0.81 -4.31
CA LEU A 42 14.54 0.57 -3.01
C LEU A 42 14.48 -0.92 -2.69
N THR A 43 14.59 -1.25 -1.40
CA THR A 43 14.28 -2.57 -0.90
C THR A 43 12.76 -2.70 -0.85
N VAL A 44 12.21 -3.75 -1.47
CA VAL A 44 10.76 -3.92 -1.56
C VAL A 44 10.36 -5.34 -1.20
N GLU A 45 9.37 -5.43 -0.34
CA GLU A 45 8.72 -6.71 -0.04
C GLU A 45 7.25 -6.60 -0.47
N ALA A 46 6.77 -7.59 -1.23
CA ALA A 46 5.38 -7.63 -1.66
C ALA A 46 4.65 -8.74 -0.92
N MET A 47 3.48 -8.43 -0.38
CA MET A 47 2.67 -9.38 0.37
C MET A 47 1.25 -9.45 -0.12
N ASP A 48 0.78 -10.67 -0.37
CA ASP A 48 -0.62 -10.94 -0.67
C ASP A 48 -1.36 -11.14 0.65
N LEU A 49 -2.20 -10.19 1.00
CA LEU A 49 -2.91 -10.19 2.29
C LEU A 49 -3.93 -11.33 2.42
N ALA A 50 -4.37 -11.89 1.30
CA ALA A 50 -5.29 -13.03 1.34
C ALA A 50 -4.58 -14.34 1.68
N ARG A 51 -3.25 -14.39 1.54
CA ARG A 51 -2.45 -15.61 1.72
C ARG A 51 -1.46 -15.54 2.87
N ARG A 52 -1.14 -14.35 3.32
CA ARG A 52 -0.15 -14.14 4.38
C ARG A 52 -0.86 -13.74 5.67
N ASP A 53 -0.24 -14.07 6.78
CA ASP A 53 -0.73 -13.67 8.09
C ASP A 53 -0.70 -12.15 8.19
N TRP A 54 -1.80 -11.54 8.64
CA TRP A 54 -1.86 -10.10 8.83
C TRP A 54 -0.77 -9.58 9.77
N ALA A 55 -0.32 -10.41 10.73
CA ALA A 55 0.74 -10.03 11.65
C ALA A 55 2.06 -9.77 10.91
N GLU A 56 2.35 -10.54 9.86
CA GLU A 56 3.52 -10.31 9.02
C GLU A 56 3.43 -8.99 8.28
N ALA A 57 2.24 -8.66 7.79
CA ALA A 57 2.02 -7.41 7.08
C ALA A 57 2.15 -6.21 8.02
N VAL A 58 1.63 -6.32 9.23
CA VAL A 58 1.78 -5.26 10.24
C VAL A 58 3.26 -5.06 10.56
N ALA A 59 3.99 -6.13 10.81
CA ALA A 59 5.42 -6.06 11.10
C ALA A 59 6.19 -5.38 9.96
N GLY A 60 5.87 -5.74 8.71
CA GLY A 60 6.50 -5.13 7.54
C GLY A 60 6.18 -3.64 7.41
N ALA A 61 4.93 -3.26 7.69
CA ALA A 61 4.53 -1.86 7.63
C ALA A 61 5.31 -1.00 8.63
N PHE A 62 5.58 -1.52 9.81
CA PHE A 62 6.36 -0.80 10.80
C PHE A 62 7.86 -0.83 10.49
N ARG A 63 8.34 -1.89 9.86
CA ARG A 63 9.77 -2.04 9.55
C ARG A 63 10.25 -1.07 8.48
N PHE A 64 9.45 -0.88 7.43
CA PHE A 64 9.85 -0.06 6.28
C PHE A 64 9.38 1.38 6.42
N SER A 65 10.09 2.28 5.76
CA SER A 65 9.75 3.71 5.74
C SER A 65 8.57 4.01 4.82
N GLY A 66 8.30 3.13 3.84
CA GLY A 66 7.21 3.30 2.89
C GLY A 66 6.23 2.14 2.90
N LEU A 67 4.98 2.43 2.56
CA LEU A 67 3.92 1.44 2.47
C LEU A 67 3.08 1.73 1.24
N VAL A 68 2.89 0.73 0.39
CA VAL A 68 1.93 0.82 -0.71
C VAL A 68 0.78 -0.13 -0.42
N LEU A 69 -0.43 0.39 -0.51
CA LEU A 69 -1.64 -0.39 -0.32
C LEU A 69 -2.36 -0.49 -1.66
N ALA A 70 -2.55 -1.70 -2.14
CA ALA A 70 -3.23 -1.95 -3.41
C ALA A 70 -4.38 -2.92 -3.18
N ALA A 71 -5.60 -2.48 -3.46
CA ALA A 71 -6.77 -3.29 -3.15
C ALA A 71 -7.87 -3.16 -4.19
N ALA A 72 -8.67 -4.21 -4.29
CA ALA A 72 -9.85 -4.22 -5.12
C ALA A 72 -11.03 -3.62 -4.34
N SER A 73 -11.93 -2.97 -5.08
CA SER A 73 -13.21 -2.54 -4.52
C SER A 73 -14.09 -3.76 -4.27
N TYR A 74 -14.82 -3.75 -3.18
CA TYR A 74 -15.65 -4.86 -2.77
C TYR A 74 -16.85 -4.33 -1.98
N ASP A 75 -18.06 -4.61 -2.46
CA ASP A 75 -19.29 -4.32 -1.74
C ASP A 75 -19.35 -2.89 -1.22
N ALA A 76 -19.08 -1.92 -2.11
CA ALA A 76 -19.05 -0.49 -1.81
C ALA A 76 -17.94 -0.07 -0.84
N GLY A 77 -16.92 -0.92 -0.67
CA GLY A 77 -15.78 -0.62 0.19
C GLY A 77 -14.50 -1.19 -0.37
N VAL A 78 -13.66 -1.69 0.51
CA VAL A 78 -12.39 -2.33 0.16
C VAL A 78 -12.46 -3.82 0.51
N PHE A 79 -11.77 -4.65 -0.28
CA PHE A 79 -11.73 -6.09 -0.06
C PHE A 79 -11.28 -6.41 1.37
N PRO A 80 -11.99 -7.30 2.09
CA PRO A 80 -11.79 -7.52 3.54
C PRO A 80 -10.36 -7.69 4.05
N PRO A 81 -9.45 -8.43 3.39
CA PRO A 81 -8.08 -8.54 3.92
C PRO A 81 -7.39 -7.20 4.07
N MET A 82 -7.66 -6.25 3.17
CA MET A 82 -7.11 -4.89 3.28
C MET A 82 -7.75 -4.14 4.45
N ALA A 83 -9.06 -4.28 4.61
CA ALA A 83 -9.76 -3.65 5.73
C ALA A 83 -9.21 -4.15 7.07
N GLN A 84 -8.91 -5.43 7.17
CA GLN A 84 -8.32 -6.02 8.37
C GLN A 84 -6.94 -5.44 8.65
N LEU A 85 -6.10 -5.32 7.64
CA LEU A 85 -4.77 -4.73 7.80
C LEU A 85 -4.88 -3.30 8.33
N LEU A 86 -5.75 -2.49 7.70
CA LEU A 86 -5.91 -1.09 8.11
C LEU A 86 -6.41 -0.97 9.55
N ALA A 87 -7.35 -1.83 9.95
CA ALA A 87 -7.84 -1.84 11.32
C ALA A 87 -6.72 -2.19 12.32
N ARG A 88 -5.86 -3.15 11.97
CA ARG A 88 -4.73 -3.54 12.82
C ARG A 88 -3.69 -2.44 12.93
N LEU A 89 -3.38 -1.80 11.80
CA LEU A 89 -2.43 -0.68 11.80
C LEU A 89 -2.94 0.45 12.68
N LYS A 90 -4.21 0.78 12.56
CA LYS A 90 -4.83 1.84 13.35
C LYS A 90 -4.79 1.52 14.84
N SER A 91 -5.13 0.28 15.22
CA SER A 91 -5.13 -0.11 16.62
C SER A 91 -3.73 -0.15 17.24
N LYS A 92 -2.70 -0.31 16.42
CA LYS A 92 -1.32 -0.32 16.90
C LYS A 92 -0.63 1.04 16.79
N GLY A 93 -1.36 2.07 16.42
CA GLY A 93 -0.83 3.43 16.37
C GLY A 93 0.12 3.69 15.21
N PHE A 94 -0.08 3.02 14.09
CA PHE A 94 0.74 3.25 12.90
C PHE A 94 0.74 4.72 12.51
N ARG A 95 1.93 5.27 12.26
CA ARG A 95 2.08 6.69 11.96
C ARG A 95 3.45 6.99 11.37
N ASP A 96 3.61 8.22 10.89
CA ASP A 96 4.89 8.76 10.43
C ASP A 96 5.53 7.93 9.33
N ARG A 97 4.71 7.54 8.35
CA ARG A 97 5.17 6.77 7.18
C ARG A 97 4.70 7.44 5.90
N THR A 98 5.38 7.11 4.82
CA THR A 98 4.99 7.53 3.47
C THR A 98 4.15 6.42 2.84
N VAL A 99 2.96 6.78 2.33
CA VAL A 99 1.98 5.81 1.86
C VAL A 99 1.59 6.10 0.42
N GLY A 100 1.62 5.06 -0.42
CA GLY A 100 1.09 5.12 -1.77
C GLY A 100 -0.16 4.27 -1.88
N LEU A 101 -1.12 4.67 -2.70
CA LEU A 101 -2.41 4.01 -2.81
C LEU A 101 -2.76 3.64 -4.24
N MET A 102 -3.27 2.44 -4.42
CA MET A 102 -3.77 1.95 -5.70
C MET A 102 -5.04 1.14 -5.48
N GLU A 103 -6.03 1.36 -6.32
CA GLU A 103 -7.27 0.59 -6.28
C GLU A 103 -7.58 -0.02 -7.63
N ASN A 104 -8.37 -1.09 -7.62
CA ASN A 104 -8.90 -1.69 -8.84
C ASN A 104 -10.40 -1.88 -8.67
N GLY A 105 -11.17 -1.35 -9.62
CA GLY A 105 -12.61 -1.52 -9.63
C GLY A 105 -13.20 -1.11 -10.96
N THR A 106 -13.99 -1.99 -11.57
CA THR A 106 -14.62 -1.75 -12.86
C THR A 106 -15.87 -0.88 -12.73
N TRP A 107 -16.68 -1.18 -11.71
CA TRP A 107 -17.96 -0.50 -11.50
C TRP A 107 -17.90 0.26 -10.18
N GLY A 108 -17.86 1.59 -10.25
CA GLY A 108 -17.85 2.44 -9.06
C GLY A 108 -16.73 2.09 -8.10
N PRO A 109 -15.46 2.30 -8.46
CA PRO A 109 -14.35 1.97 -7.57
C PRO A 109 -14.45 2.72 -6.25
N THR A 110 -14.41 1.98 -5.13
CA THR A 110 -14.63 2.52 -3.79
C THR A 110 -13.49 2.22 -2.82
N ALA A 111 -12.54 1.37 -3.22
CA ALA A 111 -11.46 0.95 -2.33
C ALA A 111 -10.59 2.13 -1.89
N LEU A 112 -10.27 3.02 -2.81
CA LEU A 112 -9.41 4.17 -2.50
C LEU A 112 -10.04 5.05 -1.43
N ARG A 113 -11.32 5.35 -1.57
CA ARG A 113 -12.06 6.17 -0.60
C ARG A 113 -12.08 5.49 0.76
N ALA A 114 -12.32 4.19 0.79
CA ALA A 114 -12.36 3.43 2.04
C ALA A 114 -11.00 3.41 2.72
N MET A 115 -9.92 3.21 1.95
CA MET A 115 -8.57 3.25 2.50
C MET A 115 -8.22 4.62 3.05
N LEU A 116 -8.53 5.69 2.32
CA LEU A 116 -8.26 7.04 2.77
C LEU A 116 -9.00 7.36 4.08
N ALA A 117 -10.24 6.91 4.19
CA ALA A 117 -11.03 7.13 5.41
C ALA A 117 -10.35 6.49 6.64
N GLU A 118 -9.80 5.29 6.48
CA GLU A 118 -9.09 4.62 7.58
C GLU A 118 -7.76 5.29 7.90
N LEU A 119 -7.03 5.74 6.87
CA LEU A 119 -5.73 6.37 7.06
C LEU A 119 -5.84 7.76 7.69
N GLU A 120 -6.98 8.42 7.53
CA GLU A 120 -7.21 9.76 8.03
C GLU A 120 -7.04 9.87 9.54
N GLY A 121 -7.34 8.80 10.27
CA GLY A 121 -7.17 8.77 11.71
C GLY A 121 -5.75 8.52 12.19
N MET A 122 -4.83 8.28 11.28
CA MET A 122 -3.44 7.98 11.61
C MET A 122 -2.57 9.22 11.43
N LYS A 123 -1.67 9.48 12.39
CA LYS A 123 -0.89 10.71 12.42
C LYS A 123 0.34 10.67 11.53
N GLY A 124 0.66 11.80 10.91
CA GLY A 124 1.93 11.97 10.23
C GLY A 124 2.13 11.14 8.98
N LEU A 125 1.05 10.68 8.37
CA LEU A 125 1.17 9.94 7.13
C LEU A 125 1.33 10.91 5.96
N ASN A 126 2.32 10.63 5.12
CA ASN A 126 2.54 11.35 3.87
C ASN A 126 1.91 10.52 2.75
N ILE A 127 0.69 10.90 2.34
CA ILE A 127 -0.02 10.19 1.27
C ILE A 127 0.44 10.76 -0.05
N LEU A 128 1.05 9.92 -0.86
CA LEU A 128 1.66 10.34 -2.12
C LEU A 128 0.65 10.52 -3.25
N GLU A 129 1.01 11.34 -4.21
CA GLU A 129 0.34 11.45 -5.50
C GLU A 129 1.27 10.86 -6.58
N PRO A 130 0.75 10.30 -7.66
CA PRO A 130 -0.67 10.12 -7.90
C PRO A 130 -1.25 8.93 -7.13
N LYS A 131 -2.51 9.03 -6.75
CA LYS A 131 -3.31 7.89 -6.30
C LYS A 131 -3.80 7.20 -7.56
N ILE A 132 -3.70 5.88 -7.60
CA ILE A 132 -3.91 5.16 -8.85
C ILE A 132 -5.22 4.38 -8.83
N THR A 133 -6.03 4.57 -9.86
CA THR A 133 -7.25 3.80 -10.07
C THR A 133 -7.10 3.01 -11.36
N ILE A 134 -7.17 1.68 -11.24
CA ILE A 134 -7.11 0.78 -12.38
C ILE A 134 -8.49 0.17 -12.60
N ARG A 135 -8.90 0.08 -13.85
CA ARG A 135 -10.18 -0.53 -14.20
C ARG A 135 -9.90 -1.82 -14.94
N SER A 136 -10.02 -2.95 -14.24
CA SER A 136 -9.71 -4.27 -14.74
C SER A 136 -8.18 -4.46 -14.86
N ALA A 137 -7.62 -4.47 -16.07
CA ALA A 137 -6.18 -4.62 -16.27
C ALA A 137 -5.51 -3.25 -16.39
N ALA A 138 -4.26 -3.16 -15.97
CA ALA A 138 -3.50 -1.92 -16.08
C ALA A 138 -3.24 -1.57 -17.55
N THR A 139 -3.45 -0.30 -17.89
CA THR A 139 -3.17 0.25 -19.22
C THR A 139 -1.79 0.92 -19.24
N GLY A 140 -1.37 1.39 -20.42
CA GLY A 140 -0.13 2.18 -20.51
C GLY A 140 -0.19 3.45 -19.68
N ALA A 141 -1.35 4.13 -19.68
CA ALA A 141 -1.53 5.34 -18.86
C ALA A 141 -1.45 5.02 -17.37
N ASP A 142 -2.00 3.89 -16.96
CA ASP A 142 -1.90 3.45 -15.56
C ASP A 142 -0.45 3.19 -15.19
N ARG A 143 0.33 2.56 -16.08
CA ARG A 143 1.74 2.27 -15.82
C ARG A 143 2.58 3.53 -15.73
N GLU A 144 2.24 4.56 -16.48
CA GLU A 144 2.91 5.86 -16.35
C GLU A 144 2.69 6.44 -14.96
N LYS A 145 1.46 6.39 -14.46
CA LYS A 145 1.14 6.86 -13.10
C LYS A 145 1.83 6.02 -12.04
N MET A 146 1.90 4.72 -12.26
CA MET A 146 2.63 3.83 -11.35
C MET A 146 4.11 4.22 -11.28
N GLY A 147 4.71 4.53 -12.42
CA GLY A 147 6.09 5.03 -12.47
C GLY A 147 6.27 6.34 -11.72
N GLU A 148 5.31 7.25 -11.86
CA GLU A 148 5.34 8.51 -11.12
C GLU A 148 5.24 8.28 -9.62
N LEU A 149 4.38 7.34 -9.20
CA LEU A 149 4.25 6.99 -7.79
C LEU A 149 5.55 6.39 -7.26
N ALA A 150 6.19 5.51 -8.05
CA ALA A 150 7.45 4.90 -7.64
C ALA A 150 8.54 5.97 -7.45
N GLN A 151 8.61 6.95 -8.35
CA GLN A 151 9.55 8.07 -8.23
C GLN A 151 9.25 8.91 -7.00
N ALA A 152 7.97 9.21 -6.76
CA ALA A 152 7.56 9.98 -5.60
C ALA A 152 7.92 9.27 -4.30
N MET A 153 7.74 7.96 -4.24
CA MET A 153 8.11 7.16 -3.08
C MET A 153 9.61 7.22 -2.84
N ALA A 154 10.41 7.03 -3.88
CA ALA A 154 11.86 7.07 -3.76
C ALA A 154 12.35 8.42 -3.28
N ALA A 155 11.71 9.50 -3.73
CA ALA A 155 12.08 10.86 -3.32
C ALA A 155 11.66 11.15 -1.87
N ALA A 156 10.57 10.54 -1.40
CA ALA A 156 10.01 10.82 -0.07
C ALA A 156 10.69 10.03 1.05
N ILE A 157 11.26 8.89 0.74
CA ILE A 157 11.92 8.06 1.75
C ILE A 157 13.39 7.94 1.43
#